data_931babb254b721ca9f76b8d7a266e4a3
#
_entry.id   931babb254b721ca9f76b8d7a266e4a3
#
_cell.length_a   1.000
_cell.length_b   1.000
_cell.length_c   1.000
_cell.angle_alpha   90.00
_cell.angle_beta   90.00
_cell.angle_gamma   90.00
#
_symmetry.space_group_name_H-M   'P 1'
#
loop_
_entity.id
_entity.type
_entity.pdbx_description
1 polymer ?
#
loop_
_entity_poly.entity_id
_entity_poly.type
_entity_poly.pdbx_seq_one_letter_code
_entity_poly.pdbx_strand_id
1 'polypeptide(L)'
;RKRENHFMDDVAPLFQQTLGPMGRDVAPAGDASFSELVSAYSTRLRPGEGPVHVNCMTTMAECRAAILAARERNCFPVWVSWACDEDGESVTRVDVLAALFVCEGMGCAAFGLNCREEVAQSQLARLAPYASVPLFWAYEGKIEAYPYQPCTRDPDVIPCATGTRPCFVTRTVDVGEGLECGPNLLEDIIAAEDAPVGAVKIVVTEQDDVDIFAQHQYAIGKALCLWSDVPELLEQALRVYQGRAFYDGTGDLDRKELDRLSWTYGLIVL
;
A
#
# COMPACT_ATOMS: atom_id res chain seq x y z
N ARG A 1 -15.04 16.68 -25.81
CA ARG A 1 -14.80 17.82 -24.89
C ARG A 1 -13.80 17.34 -23.84
N LYS A 2 -12.55 17.81 -23.93
CA LYS A 2 -11.50 17.64 -22.94
C LYS A 2 -12.02 18.19 -21.61
N ARG A 3 -12.22 17.33 -20.61
CA ARG A 3 -12.12 17.75 -19.21
C ARG A 3 -10.62 17.90 -18.96
N GLU A 4 -10.13 19.10 -19.15
CA GLU A 4 -8.80 19.50 -18.69
C GLU A 4 -8.77 19.28 -17.18
N ASN A 5 -7.70 18.67 -16.71
CA ASN A 5 -7.42 18.42 -15.29
C ASN A 5 -7.18 19.76 -14.56
N HIS A 6 -8.21 20.60 -14.43
CA HIS A 6 -8.16 21.82 -13.60
C HIS A 6 -8.01 21.55 -12.10
N PHE A 7 -8.05 20.26 -11.72
CA PHE A 7 -8.00 19.86 -10.31
C PHE A 7 -6.62 20.09 -9.65
N MET A 8 -5.53 20.17 -10.44
CA MET A 8 -4.17 20.24 -9.92
C MET A 8 -3.61 21.67 -9.86
N ASP A 9 -4.06 22.56 -10.75
CA ASP A 9 -3.52 23.94 -10.82
C ASP A 9 -3.89 24.78 -9.57
N ASP A 10 -4.96 24.40 -8.86
CA ASP A 10 -5.47 25.12 -7.70
C ASP A 10 -5.10 24.47 -6.33
N VAL A 11 -4.51 23.25 -6.28
CA VAL A 11 -4.41 22.46 -5.04
C VAL A 11 -2.98 22.38 -4.46
N ALA A 12 -1.97 22.56 -5.27
CA ALA A 12 -0.57 22.49 -4.82
C ALA A 12 -0.17 23.47 -3.69
N PRO A 13 -0.74 24.69 -3.58
CA PRO A 13 -0.43 25.62 -2.49
C PRO A 13 -1.20 25.35 -1.19
N LEU A 14 -2.12 24.39 -1.13
CA LEU A 14 -3.14 24.28 -0.10
C LEU A 14 -2.97 23.14 0.92
N PHE A 15 -1.82 22.44 0.94
CA PHE A 15 -1.61 21.46 2.00
C PHE A 15 -1.56 22.14 3.36
N GLN A 16 -2.51 21.80 4.22
CA GLN A 16 -2.56 22.32 5.57
C GLN A 16 -1.57 21.58 6.48
N GLN A 17 -1.23 20.35 6.11
CA GLN A 17 -0.35 19.50 6.89
C GLN A 17 0.53 18.65 5.98
N THR A 18 1.80 18.47 6.37
CA THR A 18 2.74 17.60 5.66
C THR A 18 3.37 16.62 6.65
N LEU A 19 3.38 15.36 6.28
CA LEU A 19 4.02 14.27 7.02
C LEU A 19 5.17 13.72 6.17
N GLY A 20 6.39 13.77 6.70
CA GLY A 20 7.56 13.12 6.08
C GLY A 20 7.96 11.85 6.83
N PRO A 21 8.91 11.07 6.30
CA PRO A 21 9.43 9.89 6.96
C PRO A 21 10.03 10.25 8.33
N MET A 22 9.92 9.33 9.28
CA MET A 22 10.50 9.46 10.62
C MET A 22 11.77 8.64 10.78
N GLY A 23 12.10 7.79 9.80
CA GLY A 23 13.24 6.90 9.83
C GLY A 23 13.10 5.79 10.87
N ARG A 24 11.87 5.29 11.07
CA ARG A 24 11.58 4.20 11.99
C ARG A 24 11.19 2.95 11.23
N ASP A 25 11.89 1.87 11.51
CA ASP A 25 11.63 0.58 10.90
C ASP A 25 10.81 -0.32 11.84
N VAL A 26 9.91 -1.10 11.25
CA VAL A 26 9.16 -2.16 11.94
C VAL A 26 9.88 -3.50 11.80
N ALA A 27 9.47 -4.49 12.58
CA ALA A 27 10.00 -5.85 12.48
C ALA A 27 9.97 -6.38 11.02
N PRO A 28 10.98 -7.15 10.57
CA PRO A 28 12.17 -7.55 11.33
C PRO A 28 13.33 -6.54 11.27
N ALA A 29 13.22 -5.45 10.48
CA ALA A 29 14.30 -4.49 10.27
C ALA A 29 14.53 -3.55 11.47
N GLY A 30 13.49 -3.36 12.29
CA GLY A 30 13.52 -2.49 13.47
C GLY A 30 12.67 -3.03 14.62
N ASP A 31 12.59 -2.24 15.69
CA ASP A 31 11.92 -2.58 16.93
C ASP A 31 10.55 -1.87 17.13
N ALA A 32 10.19 -0.98 16.21
CA ALA A 32 8.91 -0.28 16.29
C ALA A 32 7.75 -1.21 15.93
N SER A 33 6.68 -1.18 16.71
CA SER A 33 5.42 -1.78 16.27
C SER A 33 4.73 -0.87 15.25
N PHE A 34 3.94 -1.47 14.36
CA PHE A 34 3.18 -0.69 13.39
C PHE A 34 2.18 0.28 14.08
N SER A 35 1.60 -0.13 15.21
CA SER A 35 0.70 0.72 16.00
C SER A 35 1.42 1.93 16.60
N GLU A 36 2.68 1.80 17.00
CA GLU A 36 3.49 2.93 17.46
C GLU A 36 3.77 3.92 16.32
N LEU A 37 4.01 3.43 15.09
CA LEU A 37 4.15 4.32 13.93
C LEU A 37 2.87 5.10 13.66
N VAL A 38 1.71 4.45 13.64
CA VAL A 38 0.41 5.11 13.44
C VAL A 38 0.17 6.16 14.52
N SER A 39 0.43 5.82 15.78
CA SER A 39 0.31 6.75 16.90
C SER A 39 1.24 7.96 16.76
N ALA A 40 2.49 7.74 16.36
CA ALA A 40 3.46 8.80 16.16
C ALA A 40 3.06 9.76 15.04
N TYR A 41 2.52 9.26 13.93
CA TYR A 41 1.97 10.11 12.86
C TYR A 41 0.70 10.84 13.32
N SER A 42 -0.19 10.16 14.05
CA SER A 42 -1.42 10.76 14.60
C SER A 42 -1.14 11.98 15.48
N THR A 43 -0.08 11.96 16.28
CA THR A 43 0.28 13.11 17.15
C THR A 43 0.75 14.33 16.37
N ARG A 44 1.16 14.17 15.11
CA ARG A 44 1.60 15.28 14.23
C ARG A 44 0.44 15.91 13.46
N LEU A 45 -0.73 15.28 13.48
CA LEU A 45 -1.91 15.73 12.74
C LEU A 45 -2.86 16.52 13.63
N ARG A 46 -3.39 17.61 13.09
CA ARG A 46 -4.50 18.36 13.65
C ARG A 46 -5.80 17.75 13.12
N PRO A 47 -6.66 17.19 14.00
CA PRO A 47 -7.85 16.47 13.59
C PRO A 47 -8.79 17.31 12.71
N GLY A 48 -9.32 16.70 11.67
CA GLY A 48 -10.28 17.34 10.76
C GLY A 48 -9.68 18.36 9.80
N GLU A 49 -8.37 18.62 9.86
CA GLU A 49 -7.71 19.55 8.95
C GLU A 49 -7.07 18.76 7.77
N GLY A 50 -7.35 19.16 6.56
CA GLY A 50 -6.79 18.62 5.32
C GLY A 50 -6.91 19.65 4.21
N PRO A 51 -6.24 19.44 3.05
CA PRO A 51 -5.50 18.23 2.61
C PRO A 51 -4.18 17.95 3.36
N VAL A 52 -3.84 16.66 3.43
CA VAL A 52 -2.56 16.17 3.99
C VAL A 52 -1.64 15.69 2.88
N HIS A 53 -0.40 16.13 2.89
CA HIS A 53 0.66 15.59 2.04
C HIS A 53 1.55 14.62 2.82
N VAL A 54 1.44 13.34 2.53
CA VAL A 54 2.38 12.29 2.98
C VAL A 54 3.54 12.31 2.01
N ASN A 55 4.60 13.04 2.38
CA ASN A 55 5.63 13.52 1.47
C ASN A 55 6.93 12.72 1.56
N CYS A 56 7.51 12.41 0.39
CA CYS A 56 8.87 11.86 0.27
C CYS A 56 9.05 10.54 1.03
N MET A 57 8.03 9.65 0.97
CA MET A 57 8.10 8.36 1.65
C MET A 57 9.08 7.42 0.96
N THR A 58 9.72 6.57 1.77
CA THR A 58 10.73 5.61 1.33
C THR A 58 10.46 4.19 1.78
N THR A 59 9.64 4.01 2.83
CA THR A 59 9.25 2.70 3.38
C THR A 59 7.74 2.53 3.34
N MET A 60 7.30 1.32 3.04
CA MET A 60 5.88 1.03 2.96
C MET A 60 5.21 1.11 4.33
N ALA A 61 5.89 0.66 5.38
CA ALA A 61 5.37 0.70 6.74
C ALA A 61 5.04 2.14 7.17
N GLU A 62 5.99 3.08 7.01
CA GLU A 62 5.76 4.48 7.37
C GLU A 62 4.66 5.13 6.52
N CYS A 63 4.66 4.87 5.20
CA CYS A 63 3.64 5.41 4.30
C CYS A 63 2.23 4.94 4.69
N ARG A 64 2.05 3.64 4.91
CA ARG A 64 0.77 3.07 5.36
C ARG A 64 0.34 3.62 6.73
N ALA A 65 1.28 3.72 7.66
CA ALA A 65 1.01 4.28 8.98
C ALA A 65 0.56 5.75 8.91
N ALA A 66 1.18 6.56 8.05
CA ALA A 66 0.80 7.95 7.84
C ALA A 66 -0.60 8.09 7.22
N ILE A 67 -0.94 7.23 6.23
CA ILE A 67 -2.28 7.22 5.63
C ILE A 67 -3.34 6.81 6.66
N LEU A 68 -3.08 5.76 7.46
CA LEU A 68 -4.01 5.33 8.51
C LEU A 68 -4.19 6.40 9.58
N ALA A 69 -3.10 7.03 10.03
CA ALA A 69 -3.16 8.13 10.98
C ALA A 69 -4.01 9.30 10.45
N ALA A 70 -3.85 9.67 9.17
CA ALA A 70 -4.67 10.70 8.56
C ALA A 70 -6.16 10.31 8.53
N ARG A 71 -6.49 9.04 8.26
CA ARG A 71 -7.86 8.53 8.32
C ARG A 71 -8.45 8.58 9.73
N GLU A 72 -7.73 8.04 10.70
CA GLU A 72 -8.17 8.00 12.11
C GLU A 72 -8.41 9.42 12.67
N ARG A 73 -7.70 10.42 12.11
CA ARG A 73 -7.85 11.85 12.48
C ARG A 73 -8.83 12.63 11.60
N ASN A 74 -9.50 11.98 10.63
CA ASN A 74 -10.38 12.63 9.65
C ASN A 74 -9.71 13.76 8.86
N CYS A 75 -8.45 13.54 8.46
CA CYS A 75 -7.64 14.51 7.72
C CYS A 75 -7.62 14.11 6.23
N PHE A 76 -8.52 14.68 5.42
CA PHE A 76 -8.70 14.36 4.00
C PHE A 76 -8.68 15.60 3.13
N PRO A 77 -8.41 15.48 1.81
CA PRO A 77 -7.86 14.31 1.14
C PRO A 77 -6.38 14.06 1.50
N VAL A 78 -5.90 12.83 1.28
CA VAL A 78 -4.50 12.44 1.47
C VAL A 78 -3.83 12.32 0.12
N TRP A 79 -2.73 13.04 -0.07
CA TRP A 79 -1.84 12.92 -1.22
C TRP A 79 -0.55 12.26 -0.77
N VAL A 80 0.02 11.40 -1.61
CA VAL A 80 1.24 10.69 -1.29
C VAL A 80 2.30 11.01 -2.33
N SER A 81 3.53 11.33 -1.92
CA SER A 81 4.68 11.33 -2.79
C SER A 81 5.78 10.39 -2.30
N TRP A 82 6.40 9.70 -3.25
CA TRP A 82 7.38 8.65 -3.02
C TRP A 82 8.76 9.06 -3.54
N ALA A 83 9.79 8.86 -2.73
CA ALA A 83 11.17 9.07 -3.17
C ALA A 83 11.69 7.85 -3.93
N CYS A 84 12.29 8.06 -5.09
CA CYS A 84 12.85 6.99 -5.89
C CYS A 84 14.12 7.43 -6.65
N ASP A 85 14.91 6.42 -7.05
CA ASP A 85 16.05 6.54 -7.93
C ASP A 85 15.65 6.37 -9.42
N GLU A 86 16.64 6.22 -10.29
CA GLU A 86 16.47 6.08 -11.75
C GLU A 86 15.78 4.76 -12.12
N ASP A 87 15.94 3.71 -11.31
CA ASP A 87 15.29 2.40 -11.50
C ASP A 87 13.83 2.41 -11.01
N GLY A 88 13.41 3.47 -10.34
CA GLY A 88 12.08 3.59 -9.75
C GLY A 88 11.95 2.84 -8.42
N GLU A 89 13.06 2.69 -7.70
CA GLU A 89 13.10 2.07 -6.39
C GLU A 89 13.44 3.10 -5.30
N SER A 90 12.85 2.96 -4.13
CA SER A 90 13.28 3.71 -2.95
C SER A 90 14.57 3.15 -2.37
N VAL A 91 15.15 3.85 -1.39
CA VAL A 91 16.34 3.37 -0.66
C VAL A 91 16.12 2.03 0.05
N THR A 92 14.87 1.66 0.30
CA THR A 92 14.49 0.37 0.89
C THR A 92 14.02 -0.65 -0.16
N ARG A 93 14.35 -0.42 -1.43
CA ARG A 93 14.03 -1.30 -2.56
C ARG A 93 12.53 -1.49 -2.83
N VAL A 94 11.71 -0.52 -2.47
CA VAL A 94 10.29 -0.51 -2.82
C VAL A 94 10.13 0.08 -4.21
N ASP A 95 9.56 -0.71 -5.12
CA ASP A 95 9.19 -0.27 -6.47
C ASP A 95 8.03 0.76 -6.40
N VAL A 96 8.14 1.86 -7.12
CA VAL A 96 7.12 2.93 -7.14
C VAL A 96 5.76 2.45 -7.62
N LEU A 97 5.69 1.39 -8.45
CA LEU A 97 4.43 0.81 -8.87
C LEU A 97 3.77 0.01 -7.73
N ALA A 98 4.55 -0.66 -6.89
CA ALA A 98 4.04 -1.29 -5.67
C ALA A 98 3.50 -0.23 -4.71
N ALA A 99 4.23 0.87 -4.51
CA ALA A 99 3.79 1.99 -3.69
C ALA A 99 2.48 2.60 -4.22
N LEU A 100 2.36 2.80 -5.55
CA LEU A 100 1.12 3.26 -6.16
C LEU A 100 -0.05 2.33 -5.83
N PHE A 101 0.09 1.01 -6.03
CA PHE A 101 -1.00 0.06 -5.79
C PHE A 101 -1.45 0.02 -4.33
N VAL A 102 -0.52 0.10 -3.39
CA VAL A 102 -0.85 0.15 -1.97
C VAL A 102 -1.55 1.46 -1.62
N CYS A 103 -1.00 2.60 -2.03
CA CYS A 103 -1.57 3.92 -1.72
C CYS A 103 -2.95 4.12 -2.33
N GLU A 104 -3.15 3.71 -3.60
CA GLU A 104 -4.48 3.73 -4.23
C GLU A 104 -5.47 2.83 -3.49
N GLY A 105 -5.05 1.61 -3.14
CA GLY A 105 -5.88 0.69 -2.37
C GLY A 105 -6.33 1.30 -1.05
N MET A 106 -5.44 2.01 -0.39
CA MET A 106 -5.74 2.75 0.84
C MET A 106 -6.42 4.11 0.60
N GLY A 107 -6.83 4.44 -0.64
CA GLY A 107 -7.65 5.60 -0.97
C GLY A 107 -6.91 6.94 -0.91
N CYS A 108 -5.64 6.99 -1.31
CA CYS A 108 -4.99 8.27 -1.56
C CYS A 108 -5.72 9.01 -2.71
N ALA A 109 -5.80 10.32 -2.63
CA ALA A 109 -6.47 11.15 -3.63
C ALA A 109 -5.58 11.48 -4.83
N ALA A 110 -4.26 11.40 -4.66
CA ALA A 110 -3.26 11.56 -5.70
C ALA A 110 -1.96 10.87 -5.29
N PHE A 111 -1.19 10.41 -6.26
CA PHE A 111 0.11 9.78 -6.06
C PHE A 111 1.18 10.50 -6.87
N GLY A 112 2.33 10.74 -6.28
CA GLY A 112 3.42 11.46 -6.94
C GLY A 112 4.80 10.91 -6.61
N LEU A 113 5.80 11.48 -7.29
CA LEU A 113 7.20 11.14 -7.07
C LEU A 113 7.96 12.34 -6.54
N ASN A 114 8.87 12.10 -5.62
CA ASN A 114 9.78 13.10 -5.07
C ASN A 114 11.22 12.73 -5.46
N CYS A 115 11.62 13.18 -6.64
CA CYS A 115 12.93 12.94 -7.24
C CYS A 115 13.22 14.00 -8.30
N ARG A 116 14.41 13.96 -8.93
CA ARG A 116 14.77 14.87 -10.03
C ARG A 116 13.80 14.75 -11.20
N GLU A 117 13.61 15.82 -11.94
CA GLU A 117 12.61 15.93 -13.01
C GLU A 117 12.74 14.81 -14.06
N GLU A 118 13.96 14.53 -14.55
CA GLU A 118 14.17 13.51 -15.58
C GLU A 118 13.74 12.11 -15.10
N VAL A 119 14.04 11.79 -13.82
CA VAL A 119 13.60 10.55 -13.18
C VAL A 119 12.09 10.54 -13.02
N ALA A 120 11.52 11.64 -12.52
CA ALA A 120 10.07 11.75 -12.34
C ALA A 120 9.31 11.53 -13.65
N GLN A 121 9.72 12.19 -14.73
CA GLN A 121 9.07 12.05 -16.04
C GLN A 121 9.10 10.61 -16.56
N SER A 122 10.25 9.93 -16.45
CA SER A 122 10.40 8.53 -16.83
C SER A 122 9.51 7.60 -15.99
N GLN A 123 9.56 7.74 -14.68
CA GLN A 123 8.82 6.85 -13.78
C GLN A 123 7.31 7.14 -13.77
N LEU A 124 6.89 8.40 -13.89
CA LEU A 124 5.46 8.75 -14.03
C LEU A 124 4.89 8.21 -15.34
N ALA A 125 5.65 8.22 -16.44
CA ALA A 125 5.24 7.58 -17.69
C ALA A 125 5.07 6.06 -17.52
N ARG A 126 5.91 5.40 -16.71
CA ARG A 126 5.78 3.98 -16.35
C ARG A 126 4.54 3.72 -15.49
N LEU A 127 4.20 4.62 -14.58
CA LEU A 127 3.04 4.49 -13.69
C LEU A 127 1.70 4.79 -14.40
N ALA A 128 1.69 5.71 -15.34
CA ALA A 128 0.47 6.22 -15.99
C ALA A 128 -0.48 5.13 -16.54
N PRO A 129 0.01 4.02 -17.17
CA PRO A 129 -0.87 2.94 -17.62
C PRO A 129 -1.60 2.21 -16.51
N TYR A 130 -1.15 2.33 -15.27
CA TYR A 130 -1.69 1.60 -14.12
C TYR A 130 -2.41 2.48 -13.10
N ALA A 131 -2.21 3.79 -13.16
CA ALA A 131 -2.77 4.71 -12.18
C ALA A 131 -4.27 4.96 -12.39
N SER A 132 -5.03 4.93 -11.30
CA SER A 132 -6.44 5.33 -11.25
C SER A 132 -6.66 6.66 -10.54
N VAL A 133 -5.63 7.19 -9.91
CA VAL A 133 -5.61 8.52 -9.26
C VAL A 133 -4.72 9.49 -10.02
N PRO A 134 -4.92 10.81 -9.88
CA PRO A 134 -4.04 11.82 -10.46
C PRO A 134 -2.57 11.58 -10.07
N LEU A 135 -1.67 11.74 -11.06
CA LEU A 135 -0.24 11.64 -10.86
C LEU A 135 0.38 13.04 -10.78
N PHE A 136 1.41 13.21 -9.96
CA PHE A 136 2.14 14.46 -9.82
C PHE A 136 3.62 14.25 -9.56
N TRP A 137 4.38 15.31 -9.72
CA TRP A 137 5.80 15.38 -9.36
C TRP A 137 6.01 16.43 -8.28
N ALA A 138 6.79 16.09 -7.26
CA ALA A 138 7.12 16.98 -6.15
C ALA A 138 8.63 17.00 -5.95
N TYR A 139 9.25 18.17 -6.03
CA TYR A 139 10.68 18.33 -5.82
C TYR A 139 11.02 19.77 -5.41
N GLU A 140 11.88 19.95 -4.42
CA GLU A 140 12.34 21.27 -3.92
C GLU A 140 11.19 22.25 -3.62
N GLY A 141 10.08 21.73 -3.08
CA GLY A 141 8.90 22.54 -2.72
C GLY A 141 7.96 22.90 -3.88
N LYS A 142 8.26 22.43 -5.10
CA LYS A 142 7.35 22.53 -6.24
C LYS A 142 6.50 21.28 -6.34
N ILE A 143 5.25 21.43 -6.77
CA ILE A 143 4.33 20.33 -7.07
C ILE A 143 3.72 20.63 -8.44
N GLU A 144 3.88 19.69 -9.36
CA GLU A 144 3.40 19.81 -10.72
C GLU A 144 2.58 18.59 -11.12
N ALA A 145 1.44 18.80 -11.77
CA ALA A 145 0.61 17.74 -12.30
C ALA A 145 1.30 17.01 -13.43
N TYR A 146 1.20 15.68 -13.45
CA TYR A 146 1.59 14.90 -14.61
C TYR A 146 0.37 14.67 -15.51
N PRO A 147 0.37 15.21 -16.75
CA PRO A 147 -0.77 15.06 -17.65
C PRO A 147 -0.85 13.63 -18.20
N TYR A 148 -1.84 12.87 -17.76
CA TYR A 148 -2.14 11.55 -18.29
C TYR A 148 -3.65 11.31 -18.32
N GLN A 149 -4.07 10.29 -19.03
CA GLN A 149 -5.45 9.82 -18.95
C GLN A 149 -5.53 8.63 -18.01
N PRO A 150 -6.46 8.60 -17.03
CA PRO A 150 -6.65 7.46 -16.16
C PRO A 150 -6.83 6.18 -16.97
N CYS A 151 -6.11 5.14 -16.59
CA CYS A 151 -6.19 3.84 -17.24
C CYS A 151 -7.57 3.23 -17.05
N THR A 152 -8.14 2.71 -18.13
CA THR A 152 -9.25 1.76 -18.02
C THR A 152 -8.61 0.39 -17.76
N ARG A 153 -8.59 -0.04 -16.50
CA ARG A 153 -8.02 -1.33 -16.12
C ARG A 153 -8.83 -2.46 -16.72
N ASP A 154 -8.12 -3.48 -17.18
CA ASP A 154 -8.74 -4.76 -17.49
C ASP A 154 -9.35 -5.32 -16.20
N PRO A 155 -10.67 -5.58 -16.14
CA PRO A 155 -11.33 -6.08 -14.94
C PRO A 155 -10.84 -7.46 -14.52
N ASP A 156 -10.18 -8.19 -15.41
CA ASP A 156 -9.64 -9.52 -15.13
C ASP A 156 -8.21 -9.47 -14.59
N VAL A 157 -7.55 -8.31 -14.66
CA VAL A 157 -6.19 -8.10 -14.12
C VAL A 157 -6.26 -7.21 -12.87
N ILE A 158 -5.95 -7.81 -11.73
CA ILE A 158 -6.09 -7.19 -10.42
C ILE A 158 -4.70 -6.84 -9.88
N PRO A 159 -4.39 -5.55 -9.67
CA PRO A 159 -3.11 -5.13 -9.13
C PRO A 159 -3.04 -5.35 -7.61
N CYS A 160 -2.09 -6.19 -7.21
CA CYS A 160 -1.67 -6.42 -5.83
C CYS A 160 -0.26 -5.86 -5.62
N ALA A 161 0.25 -5.94 -4.41
CA ALA A 161 1.66 -5.64 -4.13
C ALA A 161 2.14 -6.43 -2.91
N THR A 162 3.39 -6.88 -2.95
CA THR A 162 4.14 -7.20 -1.73
C THR A 162 4.60 -5.91 -1.05
N GLY A 163 5.31 -6.02 0.06
CA GLY A 163 5.92 -4.84 0.70
C GLY A 163 6.91 -4.08 -0.19
N THR A 164 7.39 -4.68 -1.29
CA THR A 164 8.42 -4.10 -2.16
C THR A 164 8.13 -4.17 -3.65
N ARG A 165 7.31 -5.11 -4.14
CA ARG A 165 7.12 -5.38 -5.56
C ARG A 165 5.66 -5.36 -5.99
N PRO A 166 5.35 -4.85 -7.19
CA PRO A 166 4.02 -4.97 -7.77
C PRO A 166 3.75 -6.43 -8.20
N CYS A 167 2.51 -6.87 -8.02
CA CYS A 167 2.03 -8.16 -8.46
C CYS A 167 0.70 -7.99 -9.20
N PHE A 168 0.37 -8.96 -10.05
CA PHE A 168 -0.89 -8.99 -10.77
C PHE A 168 -1.50 -10.38 -10.63
N VAL A 169 -2.77 -10.43 -10.28
CA VAL A 169 -3.55 -11.68 -10.20
C VAL A 169 -4.79 -11.59 -11.06
N THR A 170 -5.36 -12.73 -11.38
CA THR A 170 -6.69 -12.84 -11.99
C THR A 170 -7.70 -13.33 -10.95
N ARG A 171 -8.99 -13.24 -11.25
CA ARG A 171 -10.04 -13.78 -10.35
C ARG A 171 -9.97 -15.29 -10.14
N THR A 172 -9.24 -15.99 -11.01
CA THR A 172 -9.07 -17.45 -10.97
C THR A 172 -7.64 -17.83 -10.58
N VAL A 173 -6.93 -16.95 -9.87
CA VAL A 173 -5.57 -17.22 -9.41
C VAL A 173 -5.52 -18.47 -8.53
N ASP A 174 -4.55 -19.35 -8.82
CA ASP A 174 -4.24 -20.48 -7.94
C ASP A 174 -3.46 -19.97 -6.72
N VAL A 175 -4.03 -20.14 -5.54
CA VAL A 175 -3.44 -19.69 -4.27
C VAL A 175 -2.68 -20.79 -3.52
N GLY A 176 -2.68 -22.01 -4.06
CA GLY A 176 -2.09 -23.15 -3.38
C GLY A 176 -2.79 -23.52 -2.07
N GLU A 177 -2.12 -24.32 -1.25
CA GLU A 177 -2.58 -24.65 0.10
C GLU A 177 -2.35 -23.47 1.06
N GLY A 178 -3.23 -23.31 2.05
CA GLY A 178 -3.08 -22.30 3.09
C GLY A 178 -1.92 -22.67 4.04
N LEU A 179 -1.02 -21.73 4.25
CA LEU A 179 0.11 -21.86 5.20
C LEU A 179 -0.36 -21.36 6.57
N GLU A 180 -0.28 -22.24 7.56
CA GLU A 180 -0.57 -21.89 8.95
C GLU A 180 0.60 -21.11 9.56
N CYS A 181 0.31 -20.11 10.39
CA CYS A 181 1.32 -19.38 11.10
C CYS A 181 1.90 -20.24 12.23
N GLY A 182 3.18 -20.57 12.14
CA GLY A 182 3.85 -21.41 13.11
C GLY A 182 5.38 -21.32 12.99
N PRO A 183 6.12 -22.16 13.74
CA PRO A 183 7.57 -22.10 13.77
C PRO A 183 8.25 -22.31 12.40
N ASN A 184 7.57 -22.96 11.46
CA ASN A 184 8.10 -23.27 10.13
C ASN A 184 7.60 -22.31 9.04
N LEU A 185 6.83 -21.28 9.39
CA LEU A 185 6.20 -20.39 8.40
C LEU A 185 7.18 -19.84 7.36
N LEU A 186 8.40 -19.47 7.75
CA LEU A 186 9.41 -18.98 6.81
C LEU A 186 9.79 -20.04 5.76
N GLU A 187 9.99 -21.27 6.19
CA GLU A 187 10.35 -22.39 5.31
C GLU A 187 9.19 -22.73 4.38
N ASP A 188 7.97 -22.70 4.89
CA ASP A 188 6.73 -22.94 4.13
C ASP A 188 6.49 -21.83 3.08
N ILE A 189 6.74 -20.56 3.41
CA ILE A 189 6.70 -19.45 2.47
C ILE A 189 7.72 -19.66 1.35
N ILE A 190 8.97 -20.00 1.67
CA ILE A 190 10.02 -20.24 0.67
C ILE A 190 9.61 -21.38 -0.26
N ALA A 191 9.08 -22.47 0.28
CA ALA A 191 8.58 -23.57 -0.52
C ALA A 191 7.41 -23.18 -1.45
N ALA A 192 6.48 -22.34 -0.96
CA ALA A 192 5.37 -21.84 -1.74
C ALA A 192 5.82 -20.85 -2.85
N GLU A 193 6.88 -20.08 -2.61
CA GLU A 193 7.49 -19.22 -3.64
C GLU A 193 8.06 -20.02 -4.82
N ASP A 194 8.60 -21.21 -4.57
CA ASP A 194 9.12 -22.11 -5.59
C ASP A 194 8.02 -22.94 -6.28
N ALA A 195 6.83 -23.05 -5.69
CA ALA A 195 5.71 -23.82 -6.23
C ALA A 195 5.08 -23.13 -7.46
N PRO A 196 4.45 -23.87 -8.38
CA PRO A 196 3.81 -23.32 -9.58
C PRO A 196 2.42 -22.71 -9.29
N VAL A 197 2.30 -21.94 -8.21
CA VAL A 197 1.09 -21.22 -7.80
C VAL A 197 1.21 -19.73 -8.09
N GLY A 198 0.08 -19.07 -8.32
CA GLY A 198 0.04 -17.65 -8.67
C GLY A 198 0.12 -16.71 -7.46
N ALA A 199 -0.16 -17.24 -6.25
CA ALA A 199 -0.13 -16.48 -5.01
C ALA A 199 0.18 -17.39 -3.83
N VAL A 200 0.66 -16.80 -2.74
CA VAL A 200 0.84 -17.48 -1.44
C VAL A 200 -0.37 -17.20 -0.58
N LYS A 201 -0.94 -18.21 0.06
CA LYS A 201 -2.06 -18.07 1.01
C LYS A 201 -1.56 -18.24 2.43
N ILE A 202 -1.74 -17.21 3.26
CA ILE A 202 -1.45 -17.25 4.71
C ILE A 202 -2.76 -17.29 5.47
N VAL A 203 -2.85 -18.21 6.41
CA VAL A 203 -4.02 -18.45 7.28
C VAL A 203 -3.71 -17.93 8.68
N VAL A 204 -4.57 -17.03 9.17
CA VAL A 204 -4.45 -16.40 10.49
C VAL A 204 -5.68 -16.79 11.30
N THR A 205 -5.50 -17.60 12.36
CA THR A 205 -6.58 -18.16 13.18
C THR A 205 -6.49 -17.76 14.65
N GLU A 206 -5.32 -17.35 15.10
CA GLU A 206 -5.06 -16.96 16.48
C GLU A 206 -4.31 -15.63 16.57
N GLN A 207 -4.29 -15.02 17.75
CA GLN A 207 -3.64 -13.72 17.96
C GLN A 207 -2.13 -13.79 17.69
N ASP A 208 -1.48 -14.85 18.12
CA ASP A 208 -0.03 -15.04 17.94
C ASP A 208 0.35 -15.19 16.46
N ASP A 209 -0.57 -15.65 15.62
CA ASP A 209 -0.37 -15.77 14.17
C ASP A 209 -0.05 -14.43 13.51
N VAL A 210 -0.67 -13.35 14.00
CA VAL A 210 -0.44 -11.99 13.48
C VAL A 210 1.02 -11.57 13.69
N ASP A 211 1.58 -11.87 14.87
CA ASP A 211 2.96 -11.52 15.19
C ASP A 211 3.97 -12.39 14.41
N ILE A 212 3.66 -13.68 14.25
CA ILE A 212 4.46 -14.59 13.42
C ILE A 212 4.44 -14.14 11.96
N PHE A 213 3.26 -13.83 11.42
CA PHE A 213 3.11 -13.30 10.07
C PHE A 213 3.89 -11.99 9.88
N ALA A 214 3.77 -11.04 10.81
CA ALA A 214 4.46 -9.75 10.75
C ALA A 214 5.99 -9.91 10.64
N GLN A 215 6.56 -10.92 11.33
CA GLN A 215 7.99 -11.19 11.31
C GLN A 215 8.47 -11.82 9.99
N HIS A 216 7.62 -12.56 9.28
CA HIS A 216 8.02 -13.36 8.11
C HIS A 216 7.49 -12.81 6.77
N GLN A 217 6.60 -11.82 6.76
CA GLN A 217 6.00 -11.27 5.55
C GLN A 217 7.02 -10.76 4.52
N TYR A 218 8.23 -10.42 4.93
CA TYR A 218 9.31 -9.94 4.05
C TYR A 218 9.76 -11.00 3.03
N ALA A 219 9.55 -12.28 3.33
CA ALA A 219 9.90 -13.39 2.45
C ALA A 219 8.88 -13.62 1.32
N ILE A 220 7.72 -12.96 1.38
CA ILE A 220 6.66 -13.10 0.37
C ILE A 220 7.02 -12.25 -0.85
N GLY A 221 7.31 -12.93 -1.96
CA GLY A 221 7.62 -12.32 -3.26
C GLY A 221 6.46 -12.37 -4.26
N LYS A 222 5.51 -13.30 -4.08
CA LYS A 222 4.27 -13.42 -4.87
C LYS A 222 3.14 -12.57 -4.29
N ALA A 223 2.03 -12.48 -5.01
CA ALA A 223 0.80 -11.89 -4.45
C ALA A 223 0.35 -12.67 -3.21
N LEU A 224 -0.17 -11.96 -2.21
CA LEU A 224 -0.62 -12.55 -0.94
C LEU A 224 -2.14 -12.68 -0.93
N CYS A 225 -2.62 -13.91 -0.76
CA CYS A 225 -3.94 -14.20 -0.25
C CYS A 225 -3.87 -14.25 1.28
N LEU A 226 -4.49 -13.29 1.93
CA LEU A 226 -4.55 -13.26 3.40
C LEU A 226 -5.93 -13.75 3.84
N TRP A 227 -5.97 -14.79 4.66
CA TRP A 227 -7.19 -15.46 5.03
C TRP A 227 -7.37 -15.57 6.55
N SER A 228 -8.57 -15.32 7.00
CA SER A 228 -9.06 -15.59 8.35
C SER A 228 -10.59 -15.72 8.29
N ASP A 229 -11.18 -16.49 9.17
CA ASP A 229 -12.61 -16.53 9.44
C ASP A 229 -13.02 -15.61 10.61
N VAL A 230 -12.04 -14.97 11.24
CA VAL A 230 -12.21 -14.00 12.33
C VAL A 230 -11.90 -12.58 11.81
N PRO A 231 -12.91 -11.69 11.70
CA PRO A 231 -12.73 -10.36 11.11
C PRO A 231 -11.63 -9.54 11.79
N GLU A 232 -11.53 -9.61 13.12
CA GLU A 232 -10.57 -8.87 13.91
C GLU A 232 -9.13 -9.34 13.65
N LEU A 233 -8.92 -10.63 13.46
CA LEU A 233 -7.61 -11.19 13.11
C LEU A 233 -7.20 -10.83 11.70
N LEU A 234 -8.14 -10.92 10.74
CA LEU A 234 -7.87 -10.45 9.36
C LEU A 234 -7.50 -8.97 9.34
N GLU A 235 -8.22 -8.14 10.11
CA GLU A 235 -7.90 -6.71 10.23
C GLU A 235 -6.49 -6.48 10.79
N GLN A 236 -6.13 -7.17 11.87
CA GLN A 236 -4.81 -7.03 12.49
C GLN A 236 -3.69 -7.48 11.53
N ALA A 237 -3.90 -8.58 10.81
CA ALA A 237 -2.94 -9.05 9.81
C ALA A 237 -2.82 -8.05 8.64
N LEU A 238 -3.94 -7.50 8.13
CA LEU A 238 -3.92 -6.44 7.13
C LEU A 238 -3.24 -5.16 7.62
N ARG A 239 -3.40 -4.84 8.91
CA ARG A 239 -2.78 -3.67 9.52
C ARG A 239 -1.26 -3.75 9.49
N VAL A 240 -0.68 -4.91 9.79
CA VAL A 240 0.77 -5.12 9.80
C VAL A 240 1.37 -5.43 8.43
N TYR A 241 0.59 -5.97 7.50
CA TYR A 241 1.07 -6.30 6.15
C TYR A 241 1.48 -5.05 5.39
N GLN A 242 2.67 -5.04 4.84
CA GLN A 242 3.22 -3.87 4.15
C GLN A 242 2.83 -3.78 2.66
N GLY A 243 2.15 -4.78 2.13
CA GLY A 243 1.68 -4.81 0.75
C GLY A 243 0.19 -4.53 0.59
N ARG A 244 -0.35 -4.96 -0.54
CA ARG A 244 -1.76 -4.99 -0.87
C ARG A 244 -2.20 -6.42 -1.12
N ALA A 245 -2.88 -7.03 -0.16
CA ALA A 245 -3.37 -8.40 -0.19
C ALA A 245 -4.74 -8.52 -0.85
N PHE A 246 -5.09 -9.75 -1.21
CA PHE A 246 -6.45 -10.11 -1.56
C PHE A 246 -7.00 -11.19 -0.61
N TYR A 247 -8.32 -11.33 -0.60
CA TYR A 247 -9.07 -12.37 0.10
C TYR A 247 -9.83 -13.20 -0.92
N ASP A 248 -9.74 -14.51 -0.85
CA ASP A 248 -10.26 -15.43 -1.86
C ASP A 248 -11.76 -15.74 -1.72
N GLY A 249 -12.44 -15.16 -0.73
CA GLY A 249 -13.85 -15.35 -0.50
C GLY A 249 -14.26 -16.71 0.08
N THR A 250 -13.29 -17.55 0.48
CA THR A 250 -13.58 -18.91 0.99
C THR A 250 -13.95 -18.97 2.47
N GLY A 251 -13.79 -17.87 3.22
CA GLY A 251 -14.22 -17.77 4.62
C GLY A 251 -15.63 -17.22 4.77
N ASP A 252 -16.19 -17.31 5.98
CA ASP A 252 -17.55 -16.88 6.32
C ASP A 252 -17.56 -15.46 6.92
N LEU A 253 -16.98 -14.49 6.19
CA LEU A 253 -16.95 -13.10 6.62
C LEU A 253 -18.12 -12.28 6.04
N ASP A 254 -18.74 -11.42 6.87
CA ASP A 254 -19.80 -10.52 6.42
C ASP A 254 -19.26 -9.55 5.34
N ARG A 255 -20.07 -9.36 4.30
CA ARG A 255 -19.78 -8.44 3.20
C ARG A 255 -19.47 -7.02 3.67
N LYS A 256 -20.17 -6.53 4.69
CA LYS A 256 -19.93 -5.18 5.23
C LYS A 256 -18.55 -5.06 5.86
N GLU A 257 -18.09 -6.12 6.51
CA GLU A 257 -16.78 -6.17 7.10
C GLU A 257 -15.70 -6.19 6.03
N LEU A 258 -15.87 -7.02 5.01
CA LEU A 258 -14.97 -7.04 3.86
C LEU A 258 -14.90 -5.68 3.13
N ASP A 259 -16.05 -5.01 2.94
CA ASP A 259 -16.09 -3.66 2.34
C ASP A 259 -15.37 -2.63 3.23
N ARG A 260 -15.48 -2.72 4.56
CA ARG A 260 -14.76 -1.89 5.53
C ARG A 260 -13.25 -2.12 5.45
N LEU A 261 -12.81 -3.38 5.43
CA LEU A 261 -11.40 -3.75 5.31
C LEU A 261 -10.81 -3.32 3.96
N SER A 262 -11.58 -3.50 2.88
CA SER A 262 -11.19 -3.00 1.55
C SER A 262 -10.99 -1.49 1.54
N TRP A 263 -11.90 -0.75 2.15
CA TRP A 263 -11.79 0.71 2.27
C TRP A 263 -10.61 1.14 3.13
N THR A 264 -10.32 0.44 4.22
CA THR A 264 -9.32 0.86 5.21
C THR A 264 -7.91 0.46 4.79
N TYR A 265 -7.73 -0.77 4.33
CA TYR A 265 -6.41 -1.37 4.09
C TYR A 265 -6.13 -1.67 2.61
N GLY A 266 -7.09 -1.43 1.73
CA GLY A 266 -6.95 -1.74 0.31
C GLY A 266 -7.14 -3.22 -0.01
N LEU A 267 -7.74 -4.01 0.90
CA LEU A 267 -8.02 -5.42 0.66
C LEU A 267 -8.83 -5.61 -0.63
N ILE A 268 -8.40 -6.55 -1.45
CA ILE A 268 -9.13 -6.96 -2.65
C ILE A 268 -9.95 -8.20 -2.29
N VAL A 269 -11.22 -8.22 -2.65
CA VAL A 269 -12.09 -9.39 -2.48
C VAL A 269 -12.35 -9.99 -3.86
N LEU A 270 -11.93 -11.26 -4.08
CA LEU A 270 -12.08 -11.98 -5.35
C LEU A 270 -13.46 -12.59 -5.54
#